data_b5027449f105198004def85de303d5d1
#
_entry.id   b5027449f105198004def85de303d5d1
#
_cell.length_a   1.000
_cell.length_b   1.000
_cell.length_c   1.000
_cell.angle_alpha   90.00
_cell.angle_beta   90.00
_cell.angle_gamma   90.00
#
_symmetry.space_group_name_H-M   'P 1'
#
loop_
_entity.id
_entity.type
_entity.pdbx_description
1 polymer ?
#
loop_
_entity_poly.entity_id
_entity_poly.type
_entity_poly.pdbx_seq_one_letter_code
_entity_poly.pdbx_strand_id
1 'polypeptide(L)'
;MRRLFTTLVILLVVLAAGMTALVVLINPNDFRAYMVRQVEMRTGYRLSLDGELRWHVWPQLSILSGNVSVSAPGAATPVINAENMRLDVKLWPLLSHKLEVKQVMLKGAVIRLTPDSEARLASPAPIAPTGPSVPEADTPWHFDINQVEVADSVLVFQRGNAPALNVRDINLTMRSDASRQVQVSLSSRFNRDQRDLSFSLDAVLDMQNYPQQVAADVSSISYQLQGAGLPAEGISGKGTIRGSYQRQPEKLTVNQFALSANNSQLNGALSATFGTVAEYVLTLQSEKLDLDALLGLAHATSSGDGGDKTVIAQPVFSHDQSPEPYQGLRNSIARVAVNAATLVYHGMTVKAFVLKGSNQRGKVSVTDFSGQIGEGHFAIPGTMDVYASPVVSIQPTLTALPLATLLPVFELPDGLDGKLSLQGRLSGNELSRQAFISQWRGSASVQVDQLRLSSLNIQQLIQQAVVRNNSSVRAPDDYSRYTDIQQMSGEATLNAGKLDVQSLSGQSAALTLEGDGQFDLPAQRCDINMNVRVKQGWKGDDQWVQVLQDTAIPLRLYGEFGNLNYQLQVDQGLRKRLQDEMKKRLSDWTEKNQPAAKAPATNP
;
A
#
# COMPACT_ATOMS: atom_id res chain seq x y z
N MET A 1 20.83 20.38 65.98
CA MET A 1 19.63 19.69 65.47
C MET A 1 18.31 20.23 66.07
N ARG A 2 18.14 20.36 67.37
CA ARG A 2 16.90 20.91 67.98
C ARG A 2 16.49 22.33 67.46
N ARG A 3 17.42 23.25 67.31
CA ARG A 3 17.13 24.62 66.81
C ARG A 3 16.76 24.63 65.33
N LEU A 4 17.31 23.75 64.50
CA LEU A 4 16.98 23.60 63.09
C LEU A 4 15.55 22.99 62.91
N PHE A 5 15.21 22.04 63.77
CA PHE A 5 13.86 21.43 63.77
C PHE A 5 12.78 22.44 64.23
N THR A 6 13.05 23.26 65.29
CA THR A 6 12.11 24.30 65.72
C THR A 6 11.97 25.41 64.69
N THR A 7 13.01 25.85 64.02
CA THR A 7 12.86 26.85 62.93
C THR A 7 12.08 26.26 61.73
N LEU A 8 12.31 24.99 61.38
CA LEU A 8 11.55 24.34 60.32
C LEU A 8 10.03 24.22 60.66
N VAL A 9 9.71 23.85 61.91
CA VAL A 9 8.30 23.76 62.38
C VAL A 9 7.64 25.14 62.38
N ILE A 10 8.34 26.19 62.87
CA ILE A 10 7.81 27.56 62.83
C ILE A 10 7.59 28.02 61.39
N LEU A 11 8.54 27.78 60.49
CA LEU A 11 8.40 28.08 59.07
C LEU A 11 7.18 27.36 58.44
N LEU A 12 6.99 26.10 58.75
CA LEU A 12 5.88 25.30 58.29
C LEU A 12 4.52 25.77 58.82
N VAL A 13 4.44 26.19 60.11
CA VAL A 13 3.25 26.79 60.71
C VAL A 13 2.94 28.17 60.10
N VAL A 14 3.95 29.01 59.87
CA VAL A 14 3.75 30.31 59.21
C VAL A 14 3.31 30.12 57.76
N LEU A 15 3.88 29.14 57.04
CA LEU A 15 3.47 28.81 55.69
C LEU A 15 2.02 28.30 55.66
N ALA A 16 1.63 27.39 56.55
CA ALA A 16 0.30 26.87 56.67
C ALA A 16 -0.72 27.96 57.05
N ALA A 17 -0.37 28.82 58.01
CA ALA A 17 -1.21 29.97 58.40
C ALA A 17 -1.37 30.98 57.26
N GLY A 18 -0.26 31.27 56.52
CA GLY A 18 -0.29 32.14 55.34
C GLY A 18 -1.19 31.59 54.21
N MET A 19 -1.10 30.28 53.93
CA MET A 19 -1.95 29.61 52.96
C MET A 19 -3.42 29.60 53.38
N THR A 20 -3.70 29.32 54.64
CA THR A 20 -5.04 29.37 55.20
C THR A 20 -5.64 30.78 55.11
N ALA A 21 -4.87 31.80 55.47
CA ALA A 21 -5.27 33.21 55.35
C ALA A 21 -5.58 33.58 53.88
N LEU A 22 -4.78 33.12 52.94
CA LEU A 22 -4.96 33.37 51.52
C LEU A 22 -6.30 32.75 51.00
N VAL A 23 -6.59 31.49 51.37
CA VAL A 23 -7.85 30.81 51.00
C VAL A 23 -9.08 31.48 51.59
N VAL A 24 -8.95 32.05 52.80
CA VAL A 24 -10.07 32.72 53.50
C VAL A 24 -10.27 34.16 53.00
N LEU A 25 -9.18 34.87 52.67
CA LEU A 25 -9.24 36.28 52.29
C LEU A 25 -9.50 36.52 50.81
N ILE A 26 -9.16 35.60 49.93
CA ILE A 26 -9.29 35.75 48.49
C ILE A 26 -10.30 34.71 47.97
N ASN A 27 -11.47 35.19 47.53
CA ASN A 27 -12.46 34.30 46.92
C ASN A 27 -12.13 34.02 45.44
N PRO A 28 -11.93 32.74 45.01
CA PRO A 28 -11.60 32.45 43.63
C PRO A 28 -12.70 32.87 42.64
N ASN A 29 -13.95 33.05 43.09
CA ASN A 29 -15.04 33.50 42.22
C ASN A 29 -14.87 34.98 41.78
N ASP A 30 -14.08 35.78 42.48
CA ASP A 30 -13.79 37.17 42.09
C ASP A 30 -12.99 37.23 40.78
N PHE A 31 -12.28 36.19 40.44
CA PHE A 31 -11.52 36.06 39.17
C PHE A 31 -12.40 35.64 37.99
N ARG A 32 -13.60 35.15 38.19
CA ARG A 32 -14.49 34.62 37.13
C ARG A 32 -14.69 35.63 36.00
N ALA A 33 -15.18 36.81 36.35
CA ALA A 33 -15.49 37.87 35.40
C ALA A 33 -14.24 38.36 34.66
N TYR A 34 -13.09 38.34 35.33
CA TYR A 34 -11.81 38.68 34.73
C TYR A 34 -11.35 37.62 33.71
N MET A 35 -11.38 36.33 34.07
CA MET A 35 -11.03 35.24 33.18
C MET A 35 -11.90 35.20 31.92
N VAL A 36 -13.21 35.36 32.08
CA VAL A 36 -14.15 35.41 30.96
C VAL A 36 -13.80 36.56 30.00
N ARG A 37 -13.64 37.79 30.50
CA ARG A 37 -13.29 38.95 29.67
C ARG A 37 -11.93 38.80 28.99
N GLN A 38 -10.93 38.25 29.69
CA GLN A 38 -9.58 38.10 29.15
C GLN A 38 -9.53 37.08 28.01
N VAL A 39 -10.25 35.96 28.13
CA VAL A 39 -10.37 34.98 27.06
C VAL A 39 -11.11 35.60 25.87
N GLU A 40 -12.23 36.29 26.09
CA GLU A 40 -12.99 36.92 25.03
C GLU A 40 -12.18 37.99 24.28
N MET A 41 -11.46 38.86 24.98
CA MET A 41 -10.64 39.91 24.37
C MET A 41 -9.46 39.35 23.56
N ARG A 42 -8.82 38.27 24.04
CA ARG A 42 -7.62 37.71 23.39
C ARG A 42 -7.92 36.74 22.29
N THR A 43 -9.00 35.98 22.39
CA THR A 43 -9.31 34.86 21.48
C THR A 43 -10.58 35.10 20.66
N GLY A 44 -11.42 36.02 21.05
CA GLY A 44 -12.76 36.22 20.47
C GLY A 44 -13.77 35.14 20.87
N TYR A 45 -13.38 34.16 21.68
CA TYR A 45 -14.28 33.11 22.16
C TYR A 45 -14.86 33.44 23.50
N ARG A 46 -16.12 33.05 23.73
CA ARG A 46 -16.81 33.24 25.01
C ARG A 46 -16.53 32.05 25.92
N LEU A 47 -15.90 32.32 27.07
CA LEU A 47 -15.72 31.36 28.16
C LEU A 47 -16.92 31.41 29.10
N SER A 48 -17.52 30.24 29.41
CA SER A 48 -18.50 30.09 30.51
C SER A 48 -17.93 29.16 31.57
N LEU A 49 -18.05 29.59 32.83
CA LEU A 49 -17.62 28.84 34.01
C LEU A 49 -18.87 28.66 34.90
N ASP A 50 -19.60 27.54 34.68
CA ASP A 50 -20.92 27.33 35.31
C ASP A 50 -20.81 26.72 36.73
N GLY A 51 -19.63 26.15 37.07
CA GLY A 51 -19.34 25.62 38.40
C GLY A 51 -18.80 26.66 39.38
N GLU A 52 -18.90 26.41 40.69
CA GLU A 52 -18.20 27.20 41.69
C GLU A 52 -16.69 27.04 41.55
N LEU A 53 -15.97 28.16 41.64
CA LEU A 53 -14.50 28.13 41.67
C LEU A 53 -14.05 27.83 43.11
N ARG A 54 -13.18 26.84 43.27
CA ARG A 54 -12.66 26.38 44.57
C ARG A 54 -11.16 26.36 44.59
N TRP A 55 -10.56 26.75 45.72
CA TRP A 55 -9.13 26.61 45.93
C TRP A 55 -8.75 25.15 46.16
N HIS A 56 -7.65 24.73 45.53
CA HIS A 56 -6.92 23.50 45.82
C HIS A 56 -5.47 23.87 46.13
N VAL A 57 -5.03 23.54 47.36
CA VAL A 57 -3.80 24.14 47.92
C VAL A 57 -2.62 23.23 47.83
N TRP A 58 -2.80 21.92 47.77
CA TRP A 58 -1.74 20.92 47.80
C TRP A 58 -1.86 19.95 46.63
N PRO A 59 -0.77 19.56 45.90
CA PRO A 59 0.64 20.00 46.07
C PRO A 59 0.92 21.36 45.43
N GLN A 60 0.07 21.94 44.65
CA GLN A 60 0.19 23.26 44.00
C GLN A 60 -1.10 24.06 44.22
N LEU A 61 -0.91 25.38 44.37
CA LEU A 61 -2.07 26.27 44.46
C LEU A 61 -2.80 26.33 43.14
N SER A 62 -4.05 25.92 43.13
CA SER A 62 -4.86 25.79 41.92
C SER A 62 -6.30 26.29 42.16
N ILE A 63 -6.95 26.77 41.11
CA ILE A 63 -8.37 27.04 41.06
C ILE A 63 -9.03 25.88 40.33
N LEU A 64 -9.97 25.22 40.96
CA LEU A 64 -10.78 24.17 40.35
C LEU A 64 -12.14 24.76 39.92
N SER A 65 -12.58 24.39 38.72
CA SER A 65 -13.94 24.68 38.21
C SER A 65 -14.52 23.41 37.62
N GLY A 66 -15.81 23.17 37.89
CA GLY A 66 -16.60 22.19 37.14
C GLY A 66 -17.31 22.86 35.96
N ASN A 67 -17.71 22.08 34.96
CA ASN A 67 -18.50 22.50 33.81
C ASN A 67 -18.03 23.80 33.15
N VAL A 68 -16.95 23.69 32.40
CA VAL A 68 -16.34 24.79 31.64
C VAL A 68 -16.71 24.66 30.18
N SER A 69 -17.19 25.71 29.55
CA SER A 69 -17.44 25.72 28.11
C SER A 69 -16.82 26.92 27.41
N VAL A 70 -16.38 26.70 26.18
CA VAL A 70 -15.82 27.73 25.29
C VAL A 70 -16.61 27.71 23.99
N SER A 71 -17.22 28.82 23.62
CA SER A 71 -18.05 28.96 22.42
C SER A 71 -17.47 29.96 21.46
N ALA A 72 -17.51 29.67 20.16
CA ALA A 72 -17.20 30.65 19.13
C ALA A 72 -18.35 31.70 19.02
N PRO A 73 -18.07 32.92 18.53
CA PRO A 73 -19.10 33.95 18.36
C PRO A 73 -20.22 33.44 17.45
N GLY A 74 -21.47 33.48 17.95
CA GLY A 74 -22.66 33.05 17.21
C GLY A 74 -22.79 31.55 16.96
N ALA A 75 -21.91 30.73 17.51
CA ALA A 75 -21.99 29.26 17.38
C ALA A 75 -23.22 28.71 18.12
N ALA A 76 -23.83 27.66 17.55
CA ALA A 76 -24.97 26.98 18.16
C ALA A 76 -24.56 26.04 19.29
N THR A 77 -23.35 25.48 19.20
CA THR A 77 -22.77 24.56 20.19
C THR A 77 -21.37 25.02 20.63
N PRO A 78 -20.98 24.78 21.90
CA PRO A 78 -19.65 25.11 22.35
C PRO A 78 -18.58 24.29 21.59
N VAL A 79 -17.45 24.94 21.27
CA VAL A 79 -16.25 24.28 20.68
C VAL A 79 -15.61 23.36 21.69
N ILE A 80 -15.54 23.77 22.96
CA ILE A 80 -14.98 22.96 24.06
C ILE A 80 -16.03 22.92 25.17
N ASN A 81 -16.28 21.73 25.68
CA ASN A 81 -17.02 21.50 26.89
C ASN A 81 -16.25 20.52 27.76
N ALA A 82 -15.82 20.95 28.95
CA ALA A 82 -15.05 20.14 29.89
C ALA A 82 -15.78 19.98 31.21
N GLU A 83 -15.77 18.76 31.74
CA GLU A 83 -16.38 18.48 33.05
C GLU A 83 -15.59 19.12 34.19
N ASN A 84 -14.28 19.18 34.06
CA ASN A 84 -13.37 19.70 35.09
C ASN A 84 -12.27 20.52 34.46
N MET A 85 -11.98 21.66 35.07
CA MET A 85 -10.86 22.52 34.76
C MET A 85 -10.05 22.78 36.04
N ARG A 86 -8.75 22.72 35.90
CA ARG A 86 -7.80 23.12 36.95
C ARG A 86 -6.85 24.18 36.40
N LEU A 87 -6.72 25.29 37.11
CA LEU A 87 -5.82 26.38 36.82
C LEU A 87 -4.75 26.46 37.91
N ASP A 88 -3.53 26.07 37.60
CA ASP A 88 -2.41 26.23 38.54
C ASP A 88 -1.88 27.66 38.49
N VAL A 89 -1.88 28.34 39.65
CA VAL A 89 -1.54 29.75 39.75
C VAL A 89 -0.28 29.96 40.56
N LYS A 90 0.44 31.08 40.28
CA LYS A 90 1.60 31.47 41.04
C LYS A 90 1.16 32.21 42.31
N LEU A 91 1.69 31.76 43.47
CA LEU A 91 1.34 32.32 44.79
C LEU A 91 1.79 33.78 44.95
N TRP A 92 3.04 34.13 44.61
CA TRP A 92 3.59 35.46 44.82
C TRP A 92 2.87 36.60 44.06
N PRO A 93 2.57 36.44 42.75
CA PRO A 93 1.77 37.42 42.04
C PRO A 93 0.36 37.59 42.62
N LEU A 94 -0.23 36.51 43.13
CA LEU A 94 -1.57 36.54 43.72
C LEU A 94 -1.63 37.45 44.96
N LEU A 95 -0.60 37.45 45.78
CA LEU A 95 -0.47 38.35 46.93
C LEU A 95 -0.41 39.84 46.51
N SER A 96 -0.01 40.13 45.30
CA SER A 96 0.03 41.47 44.69
C SER A 96 -1.17 41.77 43.83
N HIS A 97 -2.28 41.01 43.98
CA HIS A 97 -3.50 41.09 43.17
C HIS A 97 -3.28 40.85 41.66
N LYS A 98 -2.26 40.06 41.33
CA LYS A 98 -1.99 39.64 39.93
C LYS A 98 -2.24 38.14 39.79
N LEU A 99 -3.16 37.77 38.88
CA LEU A 99 -3.44 36.36 38.56
C LEU A 99 -2.50 35.91 37.41
N GLU A 100 -1.45 35.17 37.77
CA GLU A 100 -0.60 34.50 36.79
C GLU A 100 -0.91 33.02 36.77
N VAL A 101 -1.42 32.51 35.62
CA VAL A 101 -1.77 31.11 35.41
C VAL A 101 -0.54 30.41 34.79
N LYS A 102 0.00 29.43 35.49
CA LYS A 102 1.13 28.64 35.04
C LYS A 102 0.69 27.50 34.10
N GLN A 103 -0.42 26.86 34.44
CA GLN A 103 -0.91 25.68 33.74
C GLN A 103 -2.44 25.68 33.73
N VAL A 104 -3.00 25.29 32.58
CA VAL A 104 -4.41 24.95 32.41
C VAL A 104 -4.51 23.46 32.17
N MET A 105 -5.30 22.75 32.98
CA MET A 105 -5.64 21.35 32.81
C MET A 105 -7.14 21.23 32.56
N LEU A 106 -7.52 20.53 31.49
CA LEU A 106 -8.90 20.16 31.17
C LEU A 106 -9.01 18.63 31.25
N LYS A 107 -10.00 18.13 31.97
CA LYS A 107 -10.27 16.70 32.05
C LYS A 107 -11.70 16.40 31.59
N GLY A 108 -11.84 15.32 30.81
CA GLY A 108 -13.14 14.92 30.26
C GLY A 108 -13.69 15.98 29.28
N ALA A 109 -12.80 16.64 28.52
CA ALA A 109 -13.23 17.65 27.57
C ALA A 109 -13.79 16.99 26.29
N VAL A 110 -14.92 17.54 25.81
CA VAL A 110 -15.45 17.26 24.48
C VAL A 110 -15.18 18.47 23.60
N ILE A 111 -14.23 18.28 22.67
CA ILE A 111 -13.85 19.30 21.69
C ILE A 111 -14.67 19.05 20.43
N ARG A 112 -15.45 20.04 19.96
CA ARG A 112 -16.26 19.95 18.76
C ARG A 112 -15.74 20.89 17.69
N LEU A 113 -15.29 20.33 16.57
CA LEU A 113 -14.94 21.06 15.35
C LEU A 113 -15.95 20.65 14.28
N THR A 114 -17.15 21.24 14.38
CA THR A 114 -18.30 20.94 13.52
C THR A 114 -18.88 22.25 12.98
N PRO A 115 -19.67 22.24 11.90
CA PRO A 115 -20.30 23.44 11.37
C PRO A 115 -21.16 24.20 12.41
N ASP A 116 -21.68 23.50 13.43
CA ASP A 116 -22.48 24.10 14.51
C ASP A 116 -21.62 24.76 15.58
N SER A 117 -20.36 24.40 15.69
CA SER A 117 -19.38 24.99 16.62
C SER A 117 -18.53 26.09 15.97
N GLU A 118 -18.63 26.31 14.67
CA GLU A 118 -17.93 27.38 13.97
C GLU A 118 -18.51 28.75 14.28
N ALA A 119 -17.65 29.79 14.22
CA ALA A 119 -18.09 31.17 14.38
C ALA A 119 -19.07 31.55 13.26
N ARG A 120 -20.28 31.97 13.63
CA ARG A 120 -21.26 32.54 12.70
C ARG A 120 -21.13 34.05 12.77
N LEU A 121 -20.81 34.69 11.63
CA LEU A 121 -20.86 36.14 11.53
C LEU A 121 -22.31 36.58 11.89
N ALA A 122 -22.46 37.32 12.99
CA ALA A 122 -23.72 37.94 13.26
C ALA A 122 -24.07 38.86 12.07
N SER A 123 -25.31 38.76 11.56
CA SER A 123 -25.84 39.75 10.63
C SER A 123 -25.55 41.14 11.22
N PRO A 124 -25.06 42.12 10.43
CA PRO A 124 -24.66 43.42 10.97
C PRO A 124 -25.81 44.02 11.80
N ALA A 125 -25.65 43.93 13.13
CA ALA A 125 -26.55 44.63 14.03
C ALA A 125 -26.41 46.14 13.78
N PRO A 126 -27.49 46.93 13.86
CA PRO A 126 -27.39 48.37 13.75
C PRO A 126 -26.33 48.88 14.71
N ILE A 127 -25.34 49.62 14.22
CA ILE A 127 -24.26 50.20 15.00
C ILE A 127 -24.93 51.19 16.00
N ALA A 128 -24.97 50.81 17.27
CA ALA A 128 -25.30 51.75 18.32
C ALA A 128 -24.22 52.83 18.37
N PRO A 129 -24.55 54.12 18.55
CA PRO A 129 -23.56 55.18 18.62
C PRO A 129 -22.57 54.84 19.74
N THR A 130 -21.29 54.83 19.43
CA THR A 130 -20.19 54.66 20.38
C THR A 130 -20.27 55.76 21.42
N GLY A 131 -20.72 55.41 22.63
CA GLY A 131 -20.53 56.25 23.80
C GLY A 131 -19.04 56.48 24.06
N PRO A 132 -18.66 57.53 24.82
CA PRO A 132 -17.25 57.81 25.09
C PRO A 132 -16.58 56.57 25.68
N SER A 133 -15.43 56.18 25.10
CA SER A 133 -14.60 55.10 25.60
C SER A 133 -14.23 55.36 27.05
N VAL A 134 -14.74 54.51 27.93
CA VAL A 134 -14.29 54.51 29.34
C VAL A 134 -12.80 54.22 29.31
N PRO A 135 -11.96 55.04 29.99
CA PRO A 135 -10.53 54.77 30.06
C PRO A 135 -10.31 53.34 30.58
N GLU A 136 -9.54 52.56 29.86
CA GLU A 136 -9.11 51.25 30.30
C GLU A 136 -8.41 51.43 31.66
N ALA A 137 -9.09 51.05 32.74
CA ALA A 137 -8.43 50.96 34.04
C ALA A 137 -7.33 49.93 33.87
N ASP A 138 -6.09 50.33 34.13
CA ASP A 138 -4.91 49.45 34.22
C ASP A 138 -5.28 48.24 35.08
N THR A 139 -5.69 47.16 34.43
CA THR A 139 -6.02 45.92 35.13
C THR A 139 -4.71 45.23 35.47
N PRO A 140 -4.38 45.10 36.78
CA PRO A 140 -3.07 44.56 37.21
C PRO A 140 -2.88 43.08 36.98
N TRP A 141 -3.77 42.46 36.19
CA TRP A 141 -3.81 41.04 36.01
C TRP A 141 -3.09 40.62 34.72
N HIS A 142 -2.05 39.79 34.84
CA HIS A 142 -1.36 39.16 33.73
C HIS A 142 -1.78 37.70 33.61
N PHE A 143 -2.17 37.29 32.40
CA PHE A 143 -2.57 35.94 32.09
C PHE A 143 -1.53 35.36 31.14
N ASP A 144 -0.56 34.60 31.67
CA ASP A 144 0.51 33.96 30.91
C ASP A 144 0.43 32.46 31.12
N ILE A 145 -0.07 31.76 30.09
CA ILE A 145 -0.24 30.29 30.11
C ILE A 145 0.95 29.66 29.43
N ASN A 146 1.81 29.01 30.20
CA ASN A 146 3.00 28.35 29.69
C ASN A 146 2.79 26.84 29.46
N GLN A 147 1.73 26.26 30.05
CA GLN A 147 1.43 24.85 29.92
C GLN A 147 -0.09 24.63 29.80
N VAL A 148 -0.44 23.79 28.83
CA VAL A 148 -1.82 23.28 28.64
C VAL A 148 -1.77 21.76 28.73
N GLU A 149 -2.68 21.18 29.48
CA GLU A 149 -2.85 19.75 29.63
C GLU A 149 -4.31 19.39 29.39
N VAL A 150 -4.55 18.43 28.51
CA VAL A 150 -5.88 17.87 28.21
C VAL A 150 -5.79 16.38 28.48
N ALA A 151 -6.66 15.86 29.34
CA ALA A 151 -6.67 14.48 29.74
C ALA A 151 -8.04 13.82 29.48
N ASP A 152 -8.03 12.54 29.11
CA ASP A 152 -9.23 11.69 28.95
C ASP A 152 -10.32 12.35 28.09
N SER A 153 -9.93 13.00 26.99
CA SER A 153 -10.81 13.87 26.22
C SER A 153 -11.21 13.30 24.87
N VAL A 154 -12.24 13.86 24.25
CA VAL A 154 -12.79 13.42 22.97
C VAL A 154 -12.81 14.60 22.00
N LEU A 155 -12.37 14.39 20.76
CA LEU A 155 -12.53 15.33 19.65
C LEU A 155 -13.59 14.79 18.69
N VAL A 156 -14.61 15.59 18.42
CA VAL A 156 -15.60 15.36 17.38
C VAL A 156 -15.31 16.31 16.24
N PHE A 157 -14.89 15.77 15.12
CA PHE A 157 -14.57 16.54 13.91
C PHE A 157 -15.56 16.22 12.80
N GLN A 158 -16.14 17.26 12.19
CA GLN A 158 -17.06 17.12 11.06
C GLN A 158 -16.81 18.25 10.05
N ARG A 159 -16.57 17.91 8.81
CA ARG A 159 -16.39 18.88 7.72
C ARG A 159 -17.63 18.89 6.82
N GLY A 160 -18.38 19.99 6.84
CA GLY A 160 -19.63 20.10 6.09
C GLY A 160 -20.62 18.99 6.44
N ASN A 161 -21.17 18.31 5.44
CA ASN A 161 -22.12 17.21 5.61
C ASN A 161 -21.46 15.83 5.73
N ALA A 162 -20.13 15.78 5.83
CA ALA A 162 -19.43 14.51 6.01
C ALA A 162 -19.76 13.87 7.37
N PRO A 163 -19.67 12.54 7.52
CA PRO A 163 -19.84 11.87 8.80
C PRO A 163 -18.85 12.39 9.83
N ALA A 164 -19.32 12.53 11.08
CA ALA A 164 -18.48 12.98 12.18
C ALA A 164 -17.38 11.96 12.50
N LEU A 165 -16.18 12.43 12.70
CA LEU A 165 -15.00 11.69 13.12
C LEU A 165 -14.82 11.85 14.61
N ASN A 166 -14.78 10.75 15.36
CA ASN A 166 -14.58 10.75 16.80
C ASN A 166 -13.18 10.25 17.16
N VAL A 167 -12.37 11.11 17.75
CA VAL A 167 -11.06 10.77 18.31
C VAL A 167 -11.20 10.72 19.82
N ARG A 168 -10.83 9.61 20.44
CA ARG A 168 -11.01 9.31 21.86
C ARG A 168 -9.68 9.23 22.60
N ASP A 169 -9.77 9.20 23.93
CA ASP A 169 -8.63 9.01 24.83
C ASP A 169 -7.49 10.01 24.53
N ILE A 170 -7.90 11.28 24.24
CA ILE A 170 -6.93 12.33 23.94
C ILE A 170 -6.25 12.74 25.24
N ASN A 171 -4.95 12.52 25.28
CA ASN A 171 -4.06 13.05 26.30
C ASN A 171 -3.03 13.94 25.60
N LEU A 172 -3.11 15.24 25.84
CA LEU A 172 -2.27 16.26 25.23
C LEU A 172 -1.59 17.09 26.31
N THR A 173 -0.28 17.20 26.23
CA THR A 173 0.50 18.13 27.03
C THR A 173 1.25 19.08 26.10
N MET A 174 1.08 20.36 26.30
CA MET A 174 1.76 21.42 25.56
C MET A 174 2.51 22.32 26.54
N ARG A 175 3.78 22.57 26.30
CA ARG A 175 4.61 23.50 27.06
C ARG A 175 5.29 24.49 26.13
N SER A 176 5.00 25.77 26.32
CA SER A 176 5.63 26.85 25.55
C SER A 176 6.82 27.43 26.31
N ASP A 177 7.87 27.72 25.60
CA ASP A 177 9.02 28.48 26.13
C ASP A 177 9.02 29.94 25.65
N ALA A 178 9.98 30.73 26.15
CA ALA A 178 10.12 32.13 25.76
C ALA A 178 10.51 32.34 24.29
N SER A 179 11.03 31.33 23.62
CA SER A 179 11.42 31.36 22.20
C SER A 179 10.26 31.03 21.24
N ARG A 180 9.02 30.85 21.74
CA ARG A 180 7.84 30.40 21.03
C ARG A 180 8.00 28.99 20.45
N GLN A 181 8.84 28.18 21.05
CA GLN A 181 8.84 26.76 20.81
C GLN A 181 7.86 26.08 21.76
N VAL A 182 7.05 25.19 21.21
CA VAL A 182 6.03 24.45 21.97
C VAL A 182 6.39 22.98 21.93
N GLN A 183 6.72 22.41 23.08
CA GLN A 183 6.86 20.97 23.26
C GLN A 183 5.46 20.37 23.36
N VAL A 184 5.19 19.33 22.57
CA VAL A 184 3.90 18.66 22.49
C VAL A 184 4.11 17.17 22.71
N SER A 185 3.36 16.62 23.67
CA SER A 185 3.19 15.17 23.83
C SER A 185 1.70 14.87 23.67
N LEU A 186 1.37 14.01 22.71
CA LEU A 186 0.00 13.64 22.36
C LEU A 186 -0.15 12.15 22.29
N SER A 187 -1.15 11.59 22.96
CA SER A 187 -1.61 10.23 22.71
C SER A 187 -3.12 10.22 22.47
N SER A 188 -3.57 9.34 21.59
CA SER A 188 -4.98 9.29 21.23
C SER A 188 -5.34 7.96 20.58
N ARG A 189 -6.64 7.65 20.56
CA ARG A 189 -7.24 6.51 19.88
C ARG A 189 -8.35 6.97 18.94
N PHE A 190 -8.31 6.43 17.75
CA PHE A 190 -9.26 6.72 16.69
C PHE A 190 -9.90 5.43 16.20
N ASN A 191 -11.23 5.38 16.16
CA ASN A 191 -11.99 4.24 15.68
C ASN A 191 -12.92 4.67 14.54
N ARG A 192 -12.82 3.99 13.40
CA ARG A 192 -13.67 4.19 12.24
C ARG A 192 -13.76 2.94 11.37
N ASP A 193 -14.96 2.62 10.89
CA ASP A 193 -15.21 1.54 9.93
C ASP A 193 -14.57 0.19 10.35
N GLN A 194 -14.77 -0.19 11.62
CA GLN A 194 -14.22 -1.41 12.24
C GLN A 194 -12.68 -1.44 12.31
N ARG A 195 -12.04 -0.27 12.20
CA ARG A 195 -10.60 -0.10 12.37
C ARG A 195 -10.32 0.77 13.59
N ASP A 196 -9.28 0.41 14.31
CA ASP A 196 -8.81 1.10 15.51
C ASP A 196 -7.36 1.53 15.29
N LEU A 197 -7.11 2.83 15.38
CA LEU A 197 -5.78 3.42 15.34
C LEU A 197 -5.47 4.02 16.71
N SER A 198 -4.48 3.50 17.39
CA SER A 198 -3.87 4.15 18.55
C SER A 198 -2.52 4.75 18.14
N PHE A 199 -2.23 5.95 18.60
CA PHE A 199 -0.96 6.59 18.34
C PHE A 199 -0.51 7.46 19.52
N SER A 200 0.80 7.65 19.62
CA SER A 200 1.42 8.62 20.51
C SER A 200 2.57 9.31 19.78
N LEU A 201 2.75 10.58 20.06
CA LEU A 201 3.82 11.38 19.48
C LEU A 201 4.39 12.38 20.48
N ASP A 202 5.69 12.65 20.33
CA ASP A 202 6.40 13.76 20.96
C ASP A 202 6.97 14.65 19.87
N ALA A 203 6.71 15.94 19.97
CA ALA A 203 7.10 16.91 18.97
C ALA A 203 7.52 18.25 19.57
N VAL A 204 8.32 18.98 18.83
CA VAL A 204 8.58 20.41 19.06
C VAL A 204 8.01 21.19 17.89
N LEU A 205 7.11 22.12 18.19
CA LEU A 205 6.53 23.04 17.23
C LEU A 205 7.21 24.39 17.32
N ASP A 206 7.66 24.91 16.18
CA ASP A 206 8.13 26.30 16.06
C ASP A 206 6.95 27.19 15.64
N MET A 207 6.53 28.07 16.56
CA MET A 207 5.40 28.97 16.42
C MET A 207 5.83 30.43 16.17
N GLN A 208 7.10 30.69 15.81
CA GLN A 208 7.62 32.06 15.62
C GLN A 208 6.83 32.81 14.53
N ASN A 209 6.44 32.11 13.47
CA ASN A 209 5.73 32.67 12.32
C ASN A 209 4.20 32.35 12.34
N TYR A 210 3.67 31.93 13.47
CA TYR A 210 2.22 31.66 13.60
C TYR A 210 1.42 32.96 13.43
N PRO A 211 0.29 32.97 12.69
CA PRO A 211 -0.44 31.84 12.12
C PRO A 211 -0.08 31.49 10.65
N GLN A 212 0.93 32.15 10.05
CA GLN A 212 1.27 31.97 8.63
C GLN A 212 1.98 30.65 8.39
N GLN A 213 2.85 30.26 9.31
CA GLN A 213 3.63 29.04 9.20
C GLN A 213 3.85 28.42 10.59
N VAL A 214 3.82 27.10 10.63
CA VAL A 214 4.21 26.28 11.78
C VAL A 214 5.19 25.22 11.29
N ALA A 215 6.36 25.12 11.91
CA ALA A 215 7.26 24.00 11.67
C ALA A 215 7.13 22.98 12.82
N ALA A 216 7.29 21.71 12.50
CA ALA A 216 7.18 20.60 13.44
C ALA A 216 8.38 19.65 13.30
N ASP A 217 9.00 19.34 14.42
CA ASP A 217 9.98 18.26 14.55
C ASP A 217 9.39 17.20 15.49
N VAL A 218 8.84 16.14 14.89
CA VAL A 218 8.30 14.98 15.62
C VAL A 218 9.47 14.05 15.90
N SER A 219 9.97 14.09 17.10
CA SER A 219 11.12 13.30 17.55
C SER A 219 10.76 11.83 17.78
N SER A 220 9.52 11.55 18.09
CA SER A 220 8.99 10.19 18.29
C SER A 220 7.54 10.13 17.87
N ILE A 221 7.19 9.15 17.04
CA ILE A 221 5.81 8.72 16.81
C ILE A 221 5.76 7.21 16.93
N SER A 222 4.76 6.69 17.63
CA SER A 222 4.43 5.26 17.62
C SER A 222 2.96 5.10 17.30
N TYR A 223 2.62 4.06 16.53
CA TYR A 223 1.26 3.82 16.12
C TYR A 223 0.96 2.33 15.98
N GLN A 224 -0.31 1.99 16.17
CA GLN A 224 -0.85 0.65 15.93
C GLN A 224 -2.22 0.78 15.30
N LEU A 225 -2.40 0.18 14.14
CA LEU A 225 -3.64 0.13 13.38
C LEU A 225 -4.12 -1.31 13.29
N GLN A 226 -5.34 -1.58 13.74
CA GLN A 226 -5.95 -2.92 13.77
C GLN A 226 -7.36 -2.87 13.18
N GLY A 227 -7.89 -4.02 12.75
CA GLY A 227 -9.28 -4.17 12.36
C GLY A 227 -9.50 -4.73 10.97
N ALA A 228 -10.69 -4.54 10.44
CA ALA A 228 -11.14 -5.15 9.20
C ALA A 228 -10.29 -4.74 7.98
N GLY A 229 -9.93 -5.71 7.17
CA GLY A 229 -9.10 -5.52 5.97
C GLY A 229 -7.62 -5.23 6.25
N LEU A 230 -7.14 -5.51 7.46
CA LEU A 230 -5.75 -5.39 7.86
C LEU A 230 -5.18 -6.77 8.24
N PRO A 231 -3.87 -6.93 8.33
CA PRO A 231 -3.25 -8.14 8.88
C PRO A 231 -3.84 -8.49 10.25
N ALA A 232 -3.87 -9.77 10.61
CA ALA A 232 -4.42 -10.24 11.90
C ALA A 232 -3.75 -9.57 13.11
N GLU A 233 -2.45 -9.30 13.02
CA GLU A 233 -1.68 -8.60 14.05
C GLU A 233 -1.76 -7.06 13.91
N GLY A 234 -2.41 -6.56 12.86
CA GLY A 234 -2.48 -5.16 12.51
C GLY A 234 -1.20 -4.63 11.86
N ILE A 235 -1.12 -3.31 11.75
CA ILE A 235 0.07 -2.58 11.29
C ILE A 235 0.57 -1.74 12.46
N SER A 236 1.81 -1.94 12.85
CA SER A 236 2.44 -1.18 13.94
C SER A 236 3.77 -0.59 13.46
N GLY A 237 4.12 0.55 14.03
CA GLY A 237 5.37 1.20 13.67
C GLY A 237 5.77 2.34 14.60
N LYS A 238 6.98 2.81 14.34
CA LYS A 238 7.60 3.94 15.04
C LYS A 238 8.31 4.81 14.01
N GLY A 239 8.59 6.05 14.38
CA GLY A 239 9.44 6.88 13.54
C GLY A 239 9.57 8.32 13.97
N THR A 240 10.05 9.13 13.03
CA THR A 240 10.28 10.57 13.18
C THR A 240 9.76 11.29 11.94
N ILE A 241 9.32 12.53 12.10
CA ILE A 241 8.81 13.36 10.99
C ILE A 241 9.31 14.79 11.20
N ARG A 242 9.85 15.40 10.16
CA ARG A 242 10.17 16.83 10.13
C ARG A 242 9.44 17.50 8.99
N GLY A 243 8.71 18.56 9.33
CA GLY A 243 7.93 19.24 8.31
C GLY A 243 7.43 20.59 8.73
N SER A 244 6.69 21.23 7.85
CA SER A 244 6.06 22.52 8.11
C SER A 244 4.70 22.60 7.41
N TYR A 245 3.81 23.36 8.01
CA TYR A 245 2.54 23.75 7.43
C TYR A 245 2.56 25.26 7.18
N GLN A 246 2.15 25.66 5.98
CA GLN A 246 2.01 27.05 5.57
C GLN A 246 0.56 27.31 5.20
N ARG A 247 0.01 28.46 5.65
CA ARG A 247 -1.41 28.78 5.47
C ARG A 247 -1.73 29.35 4.10
N GLN A 248 -0.82 30.14 3.50
CA GLN A 248 -1.03 30.77 2.19
C GLN A 248 0.25 30.69 1.35
N PRO A 249 0.27 29.87 0.26
CA PRO A 249 -0.76 28.87 -0.09
C PRO A 249 -0.86 27.78 0.98
N GLU A 250 -2.04 27.17 1.13
CA GLU A 250 -2.21 26.07 2.08
C GLU A 250 -1.35 24.88 1.66
N LYS A 251 -0.21 24.69 2.34
CA LYS A 251 0.81 23.73 1.95
C LYS A 251 1.37 23.00 3.17
N LEU A 252 1.38 21.68 3.08
CA LEU A 252 2.10 20.79 4.00
C LEU A 252 3.39 20.34 3.32
N THR A 253 4.52 20.52 3.98
CA THR A 253 5.82 20.01 3.51
C THR A 253 6.42 19.14 4.61
N VAL A 254 6.58 17.87 4.33
CA VAL A 254 7.35 16.93 5.15
C VAL A 254 8.71 16.78 4.49
N ASN A 255 9.70 17.47 5.00
CA ASN A 255 11.05 17.47 4.42
C ASN A 255 11.71 16.11 4.58
N GLN A 256 11.41 15.42 5.67
CA GLN A 256 11.95 14.11 5.99
C GLN A 256 10.97 13.37 6.91
N PHE A 257 10.70 12.12 6.58
CA PHE A 257 10.14 11.16 7.52
C PHE A 257 10.98 9.88 7.50
N ALA A 258 11.04 9.22 8.65
CA ALA A 258 11.63 7.91 8.81
C ALA A 258 10.67 7.09 9.68
N LEU A 259 9.93 6.16 9.05
CA LEU A 259 8.87 5.37 9.69
C LEU A 259 9.16 3.88 9.51
N SER A 260 8.86 3.09 10.51
CA SER A 260 8.71 1.64 10.35
C SER A 260 7.22 1.29 10.23
N ALA A 261 6.89 0.25 9.48
CA ALA A 261 5.55 -0.32 9.39
C ALA A 261 5.71 -1.84 9.31
N ASN A 262 5.41 -2.54 10.40
CA ASN A 262 5.73 -3.96 10.58
C ASN A 262 7.20 -4.23 10.22
N ASN A 263 7.44 -5.05 9.18
CA ASN A 263 8.79 -5.40 8.71
C ASN A 263 9.37 -4.40 7.69
N SER A 264 8.66 -3.30 7.40
CA SER A 264 9.07 -2.31 6.41
C SER A 264 9.70 -1.09 7.04
N GLN A 265 10.68 -0.49 6.35
CA GLN A 265 11.31 0.78 6.70
C GLN A 265 11.04 1.78 5.58
N LEU A 266 10.43 2.90 5.92
CA LEU A 266 9.94 3.91 4.99
C LEU A 266 10.63 5.24 5.29
N ASN A 267 11.50 5.69 4.40
CA ASN A 267 12.18 6.97 4.51
C ASN A 267 11.79 7.84 3.32
N GLY A 268 11.60 9.14 3.53
CA GLY A 268 11.22 9.95 2.40
C GLY A 268 10.85 11.38 2.71
N ALA A 269 10.22 12.01 1.72
CA ALA A 269 9.69 13.36 1.78
C ALA A 269 8.33 13.42 1.09
N LEU A 270 7.47 14.32 1.57
CA LEU A 270 6.13 14.56 1.04
C LEU A 270 5.87 16.07 0.97
N SER A 271 5.30 16.52 -0.14
CA SER A 271 4.73 17.87 -0.24
C SER A 271 3.30 17.75 -0.74
N ALA A 272 2.39 18.46 -0.06
CA ALA A 272 0.98 18.55 -0.45
C ALA A 272 0.57 20.01 -0.45
N THR A 273 0.13 20.53 -1.60
CA THR A 273 -0.46 21.85 -1.74
C THR A 273 -1.95 21.69 -1.95
N PHE A 274 -2.74 22.32 -1.10
CA PHE A 274 -4.20 22.21 -1.13
C PHE A 274 -4.79 23.40 -1.90
N GLY A 275 -5.86 23.16 -2.66
CA GLY A 275 -6.53 24.16 -3.48
C GLY A 275 -7.67 23.52 -4.26
N THR A 276 -8.16 24.20 -5.29
CA THR A 276 -9.17 23.64 -6.21
C THR A 276 -8.68 22.38 -6.92
N VAL A 277 -7.38 22.31 -7.17
CA VAL A 277 -6.65 21.12 -7.62
C VAL A 277 -5.51 20.90 -6.63
N ALA A 278 -5.54 19.76 -5.94
CA ALA A 278 -4.48 19.43 -4.99
C ALA A 278 -3.22 18.93 -5.73
N GLU A 279 -2.05 19.35 -5.24
CA GLU A 279 -0.76 18.91 -5.79
C GLU A 279 0.01 18.08 -4.75
N TYR A 280 0.44 16.90 -5.15
CA TYR A 280 1.18 15.97 -4.30
C TYR A 280 2.52 15.59 -4.90
N VAL A 281 3.56 15.60 -4.09
CA VAL A 281 4.88 15.07 -4.46
C VAL A 281 5.33 14.13 -3.35
N LEU A 282 5.54 12.86 -3.68
CA LEU A 282 6.01 11.83 -2.74
C LEU A 282 7.31 11.24 -3.25
N THR A 283 8.32 11.22 -2.40
CA THR A 283 9.54 10.45 -2.61
C THR A 283 9.69 9.47 -1.44
N LEU A 284 9.74 8.19 -1.74
CA LEU A 284 9.88 7.12 -0.77
C LEU A 284 11.11 6.28 -1.08
N GLN A 285 11.90 6.00 -0.06
CA GLN A 285 13.03 5.08 -0.09
C GLN A 285 12.83 4.03 1.01
N SER A 286 13.09 2.78 0.68
CA SER A 286 12.95 1.65 1.60
C SER A 286 14.09 0.67 1.41
N GLU A 287 14.71 0.21 2.48
CA GLU A 287 15.63 -0.93 2.42
C GLU A 287 14.85 -2.23 2.22
N LYS A 288 13.74 -2.37 2.95
CA LYS A 288 12.80 -3.48 2.82
C LYS A 288 11.37 -2.96 2.86
N LEU A 289 10.61 -3.23 1.80
CA LEU A 289 9.17 -2.97 1.71
C LEU A 289 8.45 -4.33 1.66
N ASP A 290 7.86 -4.74 2.76
CA ASP A 290 7.19 -6.03 2.93
C ASP A 290 5.68 -5.84 2.75
N LEU A 291 5.21 -5.97 1.50
CA LEU A 291 3.78 -5.83 1.19
C LEU A 291 2.96 -6.99 1.76
N ASP A 292 3.54 -8.16 1.93
CA ASP A 292 2.85 -9.30 2.53
C ASP A 292 2.49 -9.01 3.98
N ALA A 293 3.44 -8.47 4.75
CA ALA A 293 3.20 -8.06 6.13
C ALA A 293 2.25 -6.85 6.25
N LEU A 294 2.26 -5.93 5.26
CA LEU A 294 1.39 -4.74 5.26
C LEU A 294 -0.03 -5.03 4.80
N LEU A 295 -0.21 -5.96 3.85
CA LEU A 295 -1.51 -6.32 3.28
C LEU A 295 -2.13 -7.56 3.94
N GLY A 296 -1.41 -8.23 4.85
CA GLY A 296 -1.88 -9.46 5.48
C GLY A 296 -1.98 -10.64 4.52
N LEU A 297 -1.12 -10.65 3.48
CA LEU A 297 -1.04 -11.76 2.55
C LEU A 297 -0.32 -12.91 3.27
N ALA A 298 -1.08 -13.81 3.90
CA ALA A 298 -0.53 -14.96 4.58
C ALA A 298 0.26 -15.81 3.57
N HIS A 299 1.50 -16.13 3.90
CA HIS A 299 2.23 -17.17 3.20
C HIS A 299 1.43 -18.46 3.36
N ALA A 300 0.91 -18.98 2.27
CA ALA A 300 0.50 -20.37 2.19
C ALA A 300 1.79 -21.21 2.27
N THR A 301 2.36 -21.32 3.47
CA THR A 301 3.34 -22.37 3.72
C THR A 301 2.59 -23.67 3.54
N SER A 302 2.95 -24.40 2.51
CA SER A 302 2.55 -25.77 2.23
C SER A 302 3.04 -26.70 3.35
N SER A 303 2.32 -26.71 4.45
CA SER A 303 2.32 -27.79 5.40
C SER A 303 0.87 -28.26 5.50
N GLY A 304 0.65 -29.40 4.85
CA GLY A 304 -0.65 -30.04 4.82
C GLY A 304 -1.17 -30.33 6.22
N ASP A 305 -2.11 -29.56 6.61
CA ASP A 305 -3.17 -29.95 7.52
C ASP A 305 -4.35 -28.99 7.24
N GLY A 306 -5.55 -29.56 7.11
CA GLY A 306 -6.76 -28.85 6.73
C GLY A 306 -7.20 -27.79 7.74
N GLY A 307 -6.40 -26.75 7.90
CA GLY A 307 -6.66 -25.59 8.74
C GLY A 307 -7.47 -24.57 7.95
N ASP A 308 -8.61 -24.21 8.52
CA ASP A 308 -9.54 -23.15 8.15
C ASP A 308 -8.79 -21.96 7.53
N LYS A 309 -9.09 -21.63 6.27
CA LYS A 309 -8.63 -20.39 5.64
C LYS A 309 -9.21 -19.26 6.49
N THR A 310 -8.40 -18.60 7.28
CA THR A 310 -8.79 -17.38 7.98
C THR A 310 -9.21 -16.36 6.92
N VAL A 311 -10.49 -16.29 6.65
CA VAL A 311 -11.08 -15.29 5.78
C VAL A 311 -10.87 -13.94 6.47
N ILE A 312 -9.99 -13.11 5.92
CA ILE A 312 -9.84 -11.73 6.37
C ILE A 312 -11.22 -11.08 6.20
N ALA A 313 -11.84 -10.70 7.31
CA ALA A 313 -13.15 -10.07 7.28
C ALA A 313 -13.08 -8.79 6.45
N GLN A 314 -13.83 -8.76 5.35
CA GLN A 314 -13.91 -7.55 4.53
C GLN A 314 -14.67 -6.47 5.31
N PRO A 315 -14.21 -5.21 5.29
CA PRO A 315 -14.88 -4.13 5.96
C PRO A 315 -16.27 -3.92 5.36
N VAL A 316 -17.29 -3.96 6.21
CA VAL A 316 -18.64 -3.53 5.82
C VAL A 316 -18.67 -2.01 5.89
N PHE A 317 -18.66 -1.35 4.74
CA PHE A 317 -18.78 0.11 4.68
C PHE A 317 -20.23 0.50 4.95
N SER A 318 -20.45 1.30 5.98
CA SER A 318 -21.79 1.75 6.42
C SER A 318 -22.38 2.88 5.57
N HIS A 319 -21.78 3.28 4.45
CA HIS A 319 -22.23 4.39 3.61
C HIS A 319 -22.44 3.99 2.16
N ASP A 320 -23.68 4.16 1.69
CA ASP A 320 -24.13 3.93 0.31
C ASP A 320 -23.58 4.90 -0.75
N GLN A 321 -22.63 5.74 -0.41
CA GLN A 321 -21.99 6.63 -1.37
C GLN A 321 -20.55 6.16 -1.60
N SER A 322 -20.39 5.17 -2.46
CA SER A 322 -19.09 4.94 -3.10
C SER A 322 -18.71 6.24 -3.83
N PRO A 323 -17.59 6.88 -3.49
CA PRO A 323 -17.14 8.04 -4.27
C PRO A 323 -17.01 7.60 -5.73
N GLU A 324 -17.34 8.49 -6.67
CA GLU A 324 -17.15 8.19 -8.09
C GLU A 324 -15.72 7.67 -8.31
N PRO A 325 -15.58 6.53 -8.99
CA PRO A 325 -14.27 5.94 -9.21
C PRO A 325 -13.35 6.98 -9.87
N TYR A 326 -12.13 7.08 -9.38
CA TYR A 326 -11.08 7.98 -9.88
C TYR A 326 -11.31 9.50 -9.67
N GLN A 327 -12.31 9.95 -8.90
CA GLN A 327 -12.53 11.38 -8.61
C GLN A 327 -11.28 12.04 -8.00
N GLY A 328 -10.58 11.35 -7.10
CA GLY A 328 -9.32 11.82 -6.52
C GLY A 328 -8.23 12.07 -7.56
N LEU A 329 -8.12 11.23 -8.58
CA LEU A 329 -7.15 11.39 -9.66
C LEU A 329 -7.52 12.57 -10.59
N ARG A 330 -8.81 12.77 -10.88
CA ARG A 330 -9.29 13.88 -11.72
C ARG A 330 -9.03 15.24 -11.07
N ASN A 331 -9.11 15.31 -9.75
CA ASN A 331 -8.97 16.55 -8.98
C ASN A 331 -7.57 16.77 -8.40
N SER A 332 -6.58 16.02 -8.85
CA SER A 332 -5.22 16.13 -8.34
C SER A 332 -4.14 16.11 -9.42
N ILE A 333 -3.02 16.72 -9.08
CA ILE A 333 -1.73 16.57 -9.76
C ILE A 333 -0.82 15.84 -8.78
N ALA A 334 -0.16 14.77 -9.22
CA ALA A 334 0.72 14.01 -8.35
C ALA A 334 2.01 13.59 -9.05
N ARG A 335 3.09 13.52 -8.30
CA ARG A 335 4.35 12.87 -8.68
C ARG A 335 4.76 11.95 -7.57
N VAL A 336 5.04 10.70 -7.93
CA VAL A 336 5.41 9.66 -6.99
C VAL A 336 6.71 9.01 -7.46
N ALA A 337 7.65 8.87 -6.55
CA ALA A 337 8.89 8.12 -6.75
C ALA A 337 9.09 7.19 -5.55
N VAL A 338 9.12 5.89 -5.79
CA VAL A 338 9.35 4.86 -4.78
C VAL A 338 10.55 4.03 -5.21
N ASN A 339 11.53 3.89 -4.33
CA ASN A 339 12.68 3.01 -4.50
C ASN A 339 12.74 2.06 -3.30
N ALA A 340 12.77 0.77 -3.55
CA ALA A 340 12.99 -0.22 -2.51
C ALA A 340 14.15 -1.13 -2.88
N ALA A 341 15.15 -1.26 -1.99
CA ALA A 341 16.23 -2.21 -2.23
C ALA A 341 15.70 -3.64 -2.30
N THR A 342 14.70 -3.94 -1.48
CA THR A 342 13.97 -5.21 -1.48
C THR A 342 12.48 -4.95 -1.29
N LEU A 343 11.65 -5.49 -2.18
CA LEU A 343 10.20 -5.54 -2.05
C LEU A 343 9.76 -7.00 -1.96
N VAL A 344 8.86 -7.32 -1.02
CA VAL A 344 8.29 -8.66 -0.86
C VAL A 344 6.81 -8.62 -1.19
N TYR A 345 6.36 -9.48 -2.10
CA TYR A 345 4.96 -9.59 -2.52
C TYR A 345 4.59 -11.03 -2.88
N HIS A 346 3.58 -11.61 -2.22
CA HIS A 346 3.19 -13.03 -2.34
C HIS A 346 4.38 -14.00 -2.17
N GLY A 347 5.26 -13.73 -1.21
CA GLY A 347 6.49 -14.50 -0.97
C GLY A 347 7.61 -14.26 -2.00
N MET A 348 7.31 -13.58 -3.10
CA MET A 348 8.28 -13.23 -4.12
C MET A 348 9.13 -12.04 -3.67
N THR A 349 10.43 -12.16 -3.82
CA THR A 349 11.38 -11.10 -3.52
C THR A 349 11.81 -10.38 -4.80
N VAL A 350 11.52 -9.08 -4.85
CA VAL A 350 11.96 -8.17 -5.91
C VAL A 350 13.09 -7.30 -5.38
N LYS A 351 14.25 -7.33 -6.02
CA LYS A 351 15.40 -6.47 -5.70
C LYS A 351 15.40 -5.22 -6.58
N ALA A 352 16.00 -4.14 -6.07
CA ALA A 352 16.16 -2.88 -6.80
C ALA A 352 14.85 -2.38 -7.43
N PHE A 353 13.75 -2.47 -6.67
CA PHE A 353 12.43 -2.03 -7.13
C PHE A 353 12.37 -0.51 -7.30
N VAL A 354 11.87 -0.06 -8.43
CA VAL A 354 11.64 1.35 -8.76
C VAL A 354 10.24 1.53 -9.29
N LEU A 355 9.53 2.52 -8.73
CA LEU A 355 8.27 3.04 -9.27
C LEU A 355 8.39 4.55 -9.43
N LYS A 356 8.22 5.07 -10.65
CA LYS A 356 8.10 6.50 -10.94
C LYS A 356 6.84 6.75 -11.74
N GLY A 357 5.99 7.61 -11.22
CA GLY A 357 4.74 7.92 -11.86
C GLY A 357 4.29 9.35 -11.64
N SER A 358 3.39 9.80 -12.48
CA SER A 358 2.73 11.10 -12.35
C SER A 358 1.26 10.99 -12.69
N ASN A 359 0.46 11.83 -12.08
CA ASN A 359 -0.93 12.07 -12.43
C ASN A 359 -1.10 13.54 -12.83
N GLN A 360 -1.72 13.79 -13.96
CA GLN A 360 -2.09 15.11 -14.44
C GLN A 360 -3.60 15.16 -14.62
N ARG A 361 -4.33 15.38 -13.50
CA ARG A 361 -5.81 15.46 -13.50
C ARG A 361 -6.47 14.27 -14.19
N GLY A 362 -6.10 13.05 -13.78
CA GLY A 362 -6.68 11.82 -14.33
C GLY A 362 -5.95 11.22 -15.52
N LYS A 363 -4.90 11.87 -16.03
CA LYS A 363 -3.93 11.27 -16.95
C LYS A 363 -2.73 10.78 -16.15
N VAL A 364 -2.70 9.49 -15.89
CA VAL A 364 -1.64 8.83 -15.13
C VAL A 364 -0.60 8.30 -16.10
N SER A 365 0.67 8.55 -15.79
CA SER A 365 1.82 8.00 -16.52
C SER A 365 2.77 7.34 -15.52
N VAL A 366 3.05 6.07 -15.70
CA VAL A 366 4.08 5.32 -15.00
C VAL A 366 5.26 5.19 -15.95
N THR A 367 6.30 5.97 -15.72
CA THR A 367 7.50 5.98 -16.58
C THR A 367 8.48 4.87 -16.23
N ASP A 368 8.47 4.42 -14.98
CA ASP A 368 9.34 3.37 -14.47
C ASP A 368 8.55 2.52 -13.46
N PHE A 369 8.40 1.26 -13.75
CA PHE A 369 7.93 0.22 -12.85
C PHE A 369 8.79 -0.98 -13.14
N SER A 370 9.88 -1.13 -12.38
CA SER A 370 10.96 -2.06 -12.70
C SER A 370 11.53 -2.72 -11.45
N GLY A 371 12.21 -3.84 -11.65
CA GLY A 371 12.88 -4.57 -10.58
C GLY A 371 13.54 -5.85 -11.09
N GLN A 372 14.15 -6.57 -10.15
CA GLN A 372 14.86 -7.82 -10.41
C GLN A 372 14.25 -8.95 -9.58
N ILE A 373 13.94 -10.08 -10.23
CA ILE A 373 13.46 -11.31 -9.60
C ILE A 373 14.43 -12.43 -9.95
N GLY A 374 15.11 -12.98 -8.95
CA GLY A 374 16.22 -13.91 -9.19
C GLY A 374 17.35 -13.25 -9.99
N GLU A 375 17.67 -13.79 -11.15
CA GLU A 375 18.62 -13.22 -12.11
C GLU A 375 17.94 -12.36 -13.19
N GLY A 376 16.61 -12.46 -13.30
CA GLY A 376 15.84 -11.78 -14.34
C GLY A 376 15.41 -10.37 -13.93
N HIS A 377 14.99 -9.59 -14.94
CA HIS A 377 14.56 -8.20 -14.79
C HIS A 377 13.19 -7.97 -15.43
N PHE A 378 12.44 -7.05 -14.88
CA PHE A 378 11.22 -6.56 -15.52
C PHE A 378 11.19 -5.04 -15.59
N ALA A 379 10.56 -4.50 -16.63
CA ALA A 379 10.20 -3.10 -16.77
C ALA A 379 8.81 -3.03 -17.42
N ILE A 380 7.86 -2.35 -16.76
CA ILE A 380 6.45 -2.28 -17.18
C ILE A 380 5.98 -0.82 -17.14
N PRO A 381 6.48 0.05 -18.03
CA PRO A 381 5.92 1.39 -18.15
C PRO A 381 4.47 1.34 -18.66
N GLY A 382 3.70 2.36 -18.29
CA GLY A 382 2.29 2.39 -18.68
C GLY A 382 1.64 3.74 -18.53
N THR A 383 0.43 3.85 -19.06
CA THR A 383 -0.42 5.03 -18.97
C THR A 383 -1.86 4.63 -18.65
N MET A 384 -2.59 5.51 -17.96
CA MET A 384 -4.01 5.35 -17.71
C MET A 384 -4.70 6.71 -17.90
N ASP A 385 -5.80 6.72 -18.64
CA ASP A 385 -6.70 7.86 -18.76
C ASP A 385 -8.03 7.51 -18.10
N VAL A 386 -8.44 8.30 -17.09
CA VAL A 386 -9.65 8.01 -16.28
C VAL A 386 -10.90 8.75 -16.76
N TYR A 387 -10.82 9.46 -17.90
CA TYR A 387 -11.97 10.14 -18.47
C TYR A 387 -12.80 9.18 -19.35
N ALA A 388 -14.11 9.34 -19.35
CA ALA A 388 -15.11 8.62 -20.15
C ALA A 388 -15.17 7.10 -19.91
N SER A 389 -14.15 6.36 -20.30
CA SER A 389 -13.93 4.93 -20.00
C SER A 389 -12.46 4.77 -19.69
N PRO A 390 -12.09 4.34 -18.48
CA PRO A 390 -10.68 4.20 -18.14
C PRO A 390 -9.97 3.30 -19.14
N VAL A 391 -8.92 3.80 -19.76
CA VAL A 391 -8.05 3.03 -20.65
C VAL A 391 -6.67 2.94 -20.02
N VAL A 392 -6.25 1.73 -19.77
CA VAL A 392 -4.92 1.40 -19.29
C VAL A 392 -4.11 0.80 -20.42
N SER A 393 -2.90 1.27 -20.63
CA SER A 393 -1.94 0.71 -21.59
C SER A 393 -0.60 0.48 -20.91
N ILE A 394 -0.06 -0.73 -21.05
CA ILE A 394 1.24 -1.12 -20.51
C ILE A 394 2.14 -1.69 -21.60
N GLN A 395 3.45 -1.54 -21.43
CA GLN A 395 4.46 -2.07 -22.34
C GLN A 395 5.45 -2.93 -21.54
N PRO A 396 5.07 -4.17 -21.18
CA PRO A 396 5.93 -5.04 -20.42
C PRO A 396 7.16 -5.47 -21.24
N THR A 397 8.30 -5.40 -20.60
CA THR A 397 9.56 -6.00 -21.03
C THR A 397 10.09 -6.84 -19.87
N LEU A 398 10.06 -8.16 -20.04
CA LEU A 398 10.55 -9.12 -19.07
C LEU A 398 11.79 -9.81 -19.68
N THR A 399 12.82 -10.01 -18.91
CA THR A 399 14.06 -10.66 -19.35
C THR A 399 14.46 -11.73 -18.36
N ALA A 400 14.46 -12.97 -18.79
CA ALA A 400 14.93 -14.14 -18.03
C ALA A 400 14.30 -14.29 -16.63
N LEU A 401 13.02 -13.98 -16.47
CA LEU A 401 12.31 -14.12 -15.19
C LEU A 401 12.04 -15.60 -14.86
N PRO A 402 12.32 -16.08 -13.64
CA PRO A 402 12.10 -17.46 -13.25
C PRO A 402 10.60 -17.79 -13.18
N LEU A 403 10.13 -18.72 -14.03
CA LEU A 403 8.73 -19.15 -14.08
C LEU A 403 8.25 -19.74 -12.75
N ALA A 404 9.06 -20.56 -12.10
CA ALA A 404 8.73 -21.17 -10.81
C ALA A 404 8.40 -20.14 -9.72
N THR A 405 8.97 -18.93 -9.80
CA THR A 405 8.65 -17.83 -8.87
C THR A 405 7.39 -17.05 -9.27
N LEU A 406 7.11 -16.96 -10.59
CA LEU A 406 5.97 -16.18 -11.10
C LEU A 406 4.65 -16.95 -11.01
N LEU A 407 4.65 -18.24 -11.35
CA LEU A 407 3.42 -19.05 -11.45
C LEU A 407 2.56 -19.01 -10.18
N PRO A 408 3.12 -19.17 -8.95
CA PRO A 408 2.34 -19.09 -7.72
C PRO A 408 1.67 -17.74 -7.49
N VAL A 409 2.35 -16.64 -7.88
CA VAL A 409 1.80 -15.27 -7.73
C VAL A 409 0.54 -15.08 -8.58
N PHE A 410 0.47 -15.74 -9.74
CA PHE A 410 -0.68 -15.72 -10.63
C PHE A 410 -1.67 -16.88 -10.39
N GLU A 411 -1.45 -17.68 -9.33
CA GLU A 411 -2.25 -18.88 -9.02
C GLU A 411 -2.30 -19.86 -10.19
N LEU A 412 -1.22 -19.96 -10.95
CA LEU A 412 -1.06 -20.93 -12.03
C LEU A 412 -0.44 -22.21 -11.48
N PRO A 413 -0.75 -23.38 -12.08
CA PRO A 413 -0.26 -24.67 -11.61
C PRO A 413 1.27 -24.75 -11.62
N ASP A 414 1.82 -25.43 -10.63
CA ASP A 414 3.22 -25.83 -10.60
C ASP A 414 3.51 -26.84 -11.70
N GLY A 415 4.78 -26.98 -12.09
CA GLY A 415 5.21 -27.99 -13.06
C GLY A 415 5.87 -27.42 -14.30
N LEU A 416 5.93 -26.09 -14.41
CA LEU A 416 6.73 -25.40 -15.41
C LEU A 416 7.88 -24.68 -14.72
N ASP A 417 9.11 -24.95 -15.16
CA ASP A 417 10.30 -24.21 -14.76
C ASP A 417 11.00 -23.68 -16.02
N GLY A 418 11.75 -22.59 -15.87
CA GLY A 418 12.44 -21.94 -16.97
C GLY A 418 12.59 -20.44 -16.78
N LYS A 419 13.20 -19.79 -17.74
CA LYS A 419 13.46 -18.34 -17.75
C LYS A 419 12.58 -17.66 -18.80
N LEU A 420 11.58 -16.92 -18.36
CA LEU A 420 10.63 -16.20 -19.22
C LEU A 420 11.20 -14.85 -19.66
N SER A 421 11.20 -14.62 -20.97
CA SER A 421 11.39 -13.31 -21.58
C SER A 421 10.13 -12.96 -22.39
N LEU A 422 9.66 -11.72 -22.24
CA LEU A 422 8.45 -11.23 -22.90
C LEU A 422 8.61 -9.76 -23.26
N GLN A 423 8.22 -9.40 -24.46
CA GLN A 423 8.11 -8.00 -24.87
C GLN A 423 6.79 -7.79 -25.59
N GLY A 424 6.01 -6.81 -25.13
CA GLY A 424 4.67 -6.65 -25.67
C GLY A 424 4.04 -5.29 -25.42
N ARG A 425 2.78 -5.20 -25.86
CA ARG A 425 1.91 -4.07 -25.58
C ARG A 425 0.53 -4.59 -25.26
N LEU A 426 0.03 -4.24 -24.08
CA LEU A 426 -1.26 -4.69 -23.57
C LEU A 426 -2.10 -3.48 -23.18
N SER A 427 -3.41 -3.56 -23.37
CA SER A 427 -4.35 -2.52 -22.97
C SER A 427 -5.64 -3.12 -22.43
N GLY A 428 -6.28 -2.39 -21.49
CA GLY A 428 -7.52 -2.80 -20.84
C GLY A 428 -8.23 -1.62 -20.20
N ASN A 429 -9.38 -1.89 -19.59
CA ASN A 429 -10.21 -0.83 -19.02
C ASN A 429 -10.03 -0.68 -17.50
N GLU A 430 -9.40 -1.65 -16.84
CA GLU A 430 -9.28 -1.71 -15.39
C GLU A 430 -8.01 -2.49 -14.99
N LEU A 431 -7.43 -2.15 -13.84
CA LEU A 431 -6.22 -2.80 -13.28
C LEU A 431 -6.54 -3.97 -12.33
N SER A 432 -7.75 -4.51 -12.36
CA SER A 432 -8.07 -5.69 -11.56
C SER A 432 -7.63 -6.99 -12.26
N ARG A 433 -7.32 -8.04 -11.47
CA ARG A 433 -7.03 -9.37 -12.00
C ARG A 433 -8.17 -9.88 -12.90
N GLN A 434 -9.42 -9.69 -12.45
CA GLN A 434 -10.61 -10.11 -13.19
C GLN A 434 -10.69 -9.41 -14.56
N ALA A 435 -10.41 -8.11 -14.60
CA ALA A 435 -10.39 -7.37 -15.86
C ALA A 435 -9.24 -7.83 -16.76
N PHE A 436 -8.06 -8.10 -16.21
CA PHE A 436 -6.91 -8.61 -16.96
C PHE A 436 -7.24 -9.93 -17.67
N ILE A 437 -7.84 -10.88 -16.99
CA ILE A 437 -8.18 -12.19 -17.56
C ILE A 437 -9.43 -12.19 -18.45
N SER A 438 -10.24 -11.11 -18.50
CA SER A 438 -11.51 -11.10 -19.24
C SER A 438 -11.69 -9.95 -20.24
N GLN A 439 -10.90 -8.88 -20.14
CA GLN A 439 -11.15 -7.65 -20.93
C GLN A 439 -9.90 -7.14 -21.66
N TRP A 440 -8.71 -7.50 -21.21
CA TRP A 440 -7.47 -7.00 -21.77
C TRP A 440 -7.19 -7.56 -23.15
N ARG A 441 -6.48 -6.75 -23.95
CA ARG A 441 -6.09 -7.07 -25.32
C ARG A 441 -4.66 -6.62 -25.57
N GLY A 442 -4.00 -7.27 -26.52
CA GLY A 442 -2.68 -6.87 -26.96
C GLY A 442 -1.91 -8.01 -27.58
N SER A 443 -0.63 -7.76 -27.82
CA SER A 443 0.30 -8.75 -28.38
C SER A 443 1.63 -8.71 -27.67
N ALA A 444 2.33 -9.83 -27.66
CA ALA A 444 3.65 -9.95 -27.09
C ALA A 444 4.43 -11.06 -27.84
N SER A 445 5.73 -10.85 -28.02
CA SER A 445 6.67 -11.93 -28.29
C SER A 445 7.07 -12.57 -26.97
N VAL A 446 7.07 -13.89 -26.92
CA VAL A 446 7.35 -14.69 -25.74
C VAL A 446 8.47 -15.65 -26.03
N GLN A 447 9.43 -15.75 -25.15
CA GLN A 447 10.51 -16.73 -25.17
C GLN A 447 10.69 -17.32 -23.78
N VAL A 448 10.84 -18.62 -23.71
CA VAL A 448 11.20 -19.34 -22.48
C VAL A 448 12.46 -20.15 -22.74
N ASP A 449 13.52 -19.81 -22.03
CA ASP A 449 14.77 -20.55 -22.06
C ASP A 449 14.80 -21.57 -20.93
N GLN A 450 15.43 -22.72 -21.18
CA GLN A 450 15.58 -23.82 -20.22
C GLN A 450 14.21 -24.29 -19.65
N LEU A 451 13.18 -24.35 -20.52
CA LEU A 451 11.85 -24.78 -20.13
C LEU A 451 11.85 -26.26 -19.75
N ARG A 452 11.41 -26.56 -18.54
CA ARG A 452 11.18 -27.92 -18.04
C ARG A 452 9.70 -28.16 -17.82
N LEU A 453 9.18 -29.20 -18.48
CA LEU A 453 7.81 -29.69 -18.32
C LEU A 453 7.84 -30.90 -17.39
N SER A 454 7.57 -30.72 -16.10
CA SER A 454 7.73 -31.76 -15.07
C SER A 454 6.71 -32.90 -15.16
N SER A 455 5.56 -32.66 -15.78
CA SER A 455 4.45 -33.64 -15.85
C SER A 455 4.36 -34.36 -17.19
N LEU A 456 5.22 -34.04 -18.16
CA LEU A 456 5.11 -34.56 -19.53
C LEU A 456 6.46 -34.94 -20.09
N ASN A 457 6.63 -36.22 -20.43
CA ASN A 457 7.79 -36.71 -21.18
C ASN A 457 7.44 -37.00 -22.64
N ILE A 458 7.58 -35.97 -23.50
CA ILE A 458 7.23 -36.05 -24.93
C ILE A 458 8.08 -37.12 -25.62
N GLN A 459 9.35 -37.25 -25.26
CA GLN A 459 10.25 -38.25 -25.84
C GLN A 459 9.79 -39.68 -25.53
N GLN A 460 9.37 -39.95 -24.28
CA GLN A 460 8.82 -41.24 -23.87
C GLN A 460 7.50 -41.57 -24.60
N LEU A 461 6.61 -40.56 -24.78
CA LEU A 461 5.37 -40.74 -25.52
C LEU A 461 5.63 -41.18 -26.98
N ILE A 462 6.58 -40.49 -27.65
CA ILE A 462 6.96 -40.84 -29.03
C ILE A 462 7.55 -42.24 -29.06
N GLN A 463 8.44 -42.58 -28.14
CA GLN A 463 9.01 -43.91 -28.08
C GLN A 463 7.96 -45.00 -27.89
N GLN A 464 7.02 -44.84 -26.96
CA GLN A 464 5.93 -45.81 -26.76
C GLN A 464 5.07 -45.99 -28.03
N ALA A 465 4.83 -44.90 -28.74
CA ALA A 465 4.08 -44.96 -29.99
C ALA A 465 4.84 -45.66 -31.12
N VAL A 466 6.17 -45.46 -31.19
CA VAL A 466 7.04 -46.08 -32.19
C VAL A 466 7.28 -47.55 -31.87
N VAL A 467 7.56 -47.93 -30.64
CA VAL A 467 7.84 -49.32 -30.21
C VAL A 467 6.64 -50.24 -30.46
N ARG A 468 5.42 -49.76 -30.39
CA ARG A 468 4.23 -50.54 -30.78
C ARG A 468 4.26 -51.01 -32.24
N ASN A 469 5.04 -50.37 -33.10
CA ASN A 469 5.18 -50.68 -34.54
C ASN A 469 6.54 -51.26 -34.92
N ASN A 470 7.60 -50.90 -34.23
CA ASN A 470 8.93 -51.42 -34.46
C ASN A 470 9.78 -51.38 -33.15
N SER A 471 10.06 -52.55 -32.59
CA SER A 471 10.76 -52.72 -31.32
C SER A 471 12.28 -52.43 -31.41
N SER A 472 12.82 -52.17 -32.60
CA SER A 472 14.25 -51.95 -32.82
C SER A 472 14.69 -50.49 -32.60
N VAL A 473 13.73 -49.53 -32.63
CA VAL A 473 14.03 -48.09 -32.46
C VAL A 473 13.95 -47.69 -31.00
N ARG A 474 14.99 -47.07 -30.48
CA ARG A 474 15.07 -46.58 -29.09
C ARG A 474 15.44 -45.12 -29.06
N ALA A 475 14.77 -44.35 -28.18
CA ALA A 475 15.19 -43.00 -27.81
C ALA A 475 16.55 -43.03 -27.12
N PRO A 476 17.29 -41.93 -27.04
CA PRO A 476 18.46 -41.81 -26.18
C PRO A 476 18.15 -42.26 -24.74
N ASP A 477 19.07 -42.95 -24.08
CA ASP A 477 18.88 -43.67 -22.81
C ASP A 477 18.58 -42.78 -21.59
N ASP A 478 18.36 -41.48 -21.75
CA ASP A 478 18.05 -40.56 -20.68
C ASP A 478 16.53 -40.51 -20.43
N TYR A 479 16.04 -41.43 -19.57
CA TYR A 479 14.64 -41.53 -19.14
C TYR A 479 14.30 -40.56 -17.99
N SER A 480 14.49 -39.27 -18.21
CA SER A 480 13.96 -38.29 -17.29
C SER A 480 12.43 -38.30 -17.30
N ARG A 481 11.78 -38.06 -16.14
CA ARG A 481 10.31 -37.98 -16.05
C ARG A 481 9.74 -36.64 -16.58
N TYR A 482 10.56 -35.85 -17.23
CA TYR A 482 10.26 -34.51 -17.69
C TYR A 482 10.75 -34.29 -19.12
N THR A 483 10.27 -33.25 -19.78
CA THR A 483 10.81 -32.80 -21.06
C THR A 483 11.58 -31.49 -20.83
N ASP A 484 12.87 -31.49 -21.13
CA ASP A 484 13.69 -30.29 -21.18
C ASP A 484 13.69 -29.72 -22.60
N ILE A 485 13.27 -28.48 -22.74
CA ILE A 485 13.27 -27.69 -23.97
C ILE A 485 14.26 -26.55 -23.77
N GLN A 486 15.32 -26.52 -24.55
CA GLN A 486 16.39 -25.53 -24.41
C GLN A 486 15.87 -24.10 -24.61
N GLN A 487 15.01 -23.94 -25.60
CA GLN A 487 14.40 -22.69 -25.94
C GLN A 487 13.02 -22.95 -26.56
N MET A 488 12.02 -22.20 -26.15
CA MET A 488 10.69 -22.15 -26.73
C MET A 488 10.30 -20.70 -26.97
N SER A 489 9.80 -20.38 -28.15
CA SER A 489 9.38 -19.02 -28.53
C SER A 489 8.06 -19.04 -29.29
N GLY A 490 7.36 -17.91 -29.27
CA GLY A 490 6.11 -17.73 -30.01
C GLY A 490 5.60 -16.31 -29.95
N GLU A 491 4.66 -15.99 -30.83
CA GLU A 491 3.93 -14.71 -30.84
C GLU A 491 2.56 -14.90 -30.19
N ALA A 492 2.31 -14.16 -29.13
CA ALA A 492 1.10 -14.25 -28.33
C ALA A 492 0.17 -13.08 -28.59
N THR A 493 -1.11 -13.33 -28.81
CA THR A 493 -2.16 -12.31 -28.95
C THR A 493 -3.24 -12.55 -27.90
N LEU A 494 -3.44 -11.60 -27.01
CA LEU A 494 -4.48 -11.60 -25.98
C LEU A 494 -5.70 -10.84 -26.49
N ASN A 495 -6.88 -11.44 -26.42
CA ASN A 495 -8.15 -10.81 -26.75
C ASN A 495 -9.24 -11.24 -25.78
N ALA A 496 -9.55 -10.38 -24.81
CA ALA A 496 -10.64 -10.59 -23.84
C ALA A 496 -10.60 -11.98 -23.17
N GLY A 497 -9.44 -12.33 -22.63
CA GLY A 497 -9.21 -13.58 -21.90
C GLY A 497 -8.83 -14.79 -22.76
N LYS A 498 -8.87 -14.67 -24.08
CA LYS A 498 -8.35 -15.69 -25.00
C LYS A 498 -6.94 -15.29 -25.44
N LEU A 499 -5.99 -16.16 -25.18
CA LEU A 499 -4.61 -16.01 -25.59
C LEU A 499 -4.31 -16.98 -26.73
N ASP A 500 -4.08 -16.45 -27.93
CA ASP A 500 -3.66 -17.20 -29.11
C ASP A 500 -2.14 -17.08 -29.24
N VAL A 501 -1.43 -18.20 -29.23
CA VAL A 501 0.01 -18.28 -29.45
C VAL A 501 0.26 -18.88 -30.83
N GLN A 502 0.89 -18.12 -31.70
CA GLN A 502 1.22 -18.51 -33.05
C GLN A 502 2.73 -18.69 -33.20
N SER A 503 3.14 -19.39 -34.24
CA SER A 503 4.55 -19.63 -34.56
C SER A 503 5.35 -20.19 -33.37
N LEU A 504 4.69 -21.06 -32.58
CA LEU A 504 5.31 -21.73 -31.47
C LEU A 504 6.47 -22.58 -32.00
N SER A 505 7.68 -22.31 -31.58
CA SER A 505 8.90 -23.03 -31.96
C SER A 505 9.69 -23.42 -30.73
N GLY A 506 10.04 -24.70 -30.60
CA GLY A 506 10.77 -25.23 -29.47
C GLY A 506 11.92 -26.18 -29.91
N GLN A 507 13.01 -26.16 -29.15
CA GLN A 507 14.16 -27.02 -29.39
C GLN A 507 14.61 -27.70 -28.11
N SER A 508 14.77 -29.02 -28.16
CA SER A 508 15.45 -29.81 -27.15
C SER A 508 16.69 -30.53 -27.75
N ALA A 509 17.40 -31.27 -26.93
CA ALA A 509 18.51 -32.11 -27.41
C ALA A 509 18.04 -33.16 -28.43
N ALA A 510 16.84 -33.71 -28.24
CA ALA A 510 16.33 -34.84 -29.04
C ALA A 510 15.14 -34.50 -29.94
N LEU A 511 14.50 -33.32 -29.77
CA LEU A 511 13.27 -32.97 -30.46
C LEU A 511 13.28 -31.52 -30.96
N THR A 512 12.53 -31.26 -32.04
CA THR A 512 12.06 -29.92 -32.43
C THR A 512 10.52 -29.92 -32.38
N LEU A 513 9.97 -28.81 -31.96
CA LEU A 513 8.55 -28.59 -31.79
C LEU A 513 8.17 -27.35 -32.57
N GLU A 514 7.11 -27.44 -33.38
CA GLU A 514 6.53 -26.32 -34.11
C GLU A 514 5.02 -26.40 -34.03
N GLY A 515 4.32 -25.29 -33.83
CA GLY A 515 2.86 -25.34 -33.72
C GLY A 515 2.20 -24.02 -33.35
N ASP A 516 1.02 -24.17 -32.79
CA ASP A 516 0.17 -23.10 -32.29
C ASP A 516 -0.58 -23.54 -31.03
N GLY A 517 -1.07 -22.60 -30.26
CA GLY A 517 -1.83 -22.90 -29.05
C GLY A 517 -2.86 -21.83 -28.72
N GLN A 518 -3.95 -22.28 -28.13
CA GLN A 518 -5.00 -21.40 -27.60
C GLN A 518 -5.16 -21.64 -26.11
N PHE A 519 -5.24 -20.55 -25.35
CA PHE A 519 -5.45 -20.58 -23.91
C PHE A 519 -6.68 -19.73 -23.57
N ASP A 520 -7.63 -20.32 -22.87
CA ASP A 520 -8.79 -19.65 -22.30
C ASP A 520 -8.49 -19.37 -20.82
N LEU A 521 -8.08 -18.14 -20.52
CA LEU A 521 -7.68 -17.73 -19.17
C LEU A 521 -8.83 -17.78 -18.15
N PRO A 522 -10.06 -17.30 -18.49
CA PRO A 522 -11.22 -17.46 -17.62
C PRO A 522 -11.58 -18.91 -17.32
N ALA A 523 -11.54 -19.78 -18.31
CA ALA A 523 -11.87 -21.20 -18.17
C ALA A 523 -10.68 -22.03 -17.66
N GLN A 524 -9.47 -21.46 -17.55
CA GLN A 524 -8.22 -22.13 -17.19
C GLN A 524 -7.95 -23.38 -18.05
N ARG A 525 -8.16 -23.26 -19.36
CA ARG A 525 -8.01 -24.35 -20.32
C ARG A 525 -7.05 -23.99 -21.44
N CYS A 526 -6.42 -25.00 -22.02
CA CYS A 526 -5.62 -24.83 -23.23
C CYS A 526 -5.91 -25.90 -24.26
N ASP A 527 -5.54 -25.58 -25.51
CA ASP A 527 -5.50 -26.48 -26.66
C ASP A 527 -4.29 -26.11 -27.51
N ILE A 528 -3.26 -26.94 -27.46
CA ILE A 528 -1.97 -26.69 -28.09
C ILE A 528 -1.74 -27.80 -29.12
N ASN A 529 -1.56 -27.43 -30.38
CA ASN A 529 -1.28 -28.34 -31.46
C ASN A 529 0.17 -28.16 -31.91
N MET A 530 0.95 -29.22 -31.80
CA MET A 530 2.38 -29.19 -32.12
C MET A 530 2.73 -30.30 -33.10
N ASN A 531 3.65 -30.02 -33.98
CA ASN A 531 4.37 -30.99 -34.82
C ASN A 531 5.73 -31.25 -34.19
N VAL A 532 5.95 -32.48 -33.74
CA VAL A 532 7.19 -32.89 -33.11
C VAL A 532 8.04 -33.64 -34.11
N ARG A 533 9.30 -33.24 -34.27
CA ARG A 533 10.29 -33.99 -35.09
C ARG A 533 11.41 -34.48 -34.20
N VAL A 534 11.88 -35.65 -34.50
CA VAL A 534 13.00 -36.29 -33.80
C VAL A 534 14.32 -35.78 -34.38
N LYS A 535 15.25 -35.39 -33.51
CA LYS A 535 16.61 -35.03 -33.89
C LYS A 535 17.53 -36.25 -33.88
N GLN A 536 18.82 -36.04 -34.14
CA GLN A 536 19.87 -37.08 -34.05
C GLN A 536 19.98 -37.64 -32.62
N GLY A 537 20.50 -38.86 -32.48
CA GLY A 537 20.73 -39.51 -31.19
C GLY A 537 19.78 -40.67 -30.86
N TRP A 538 18.74 -40.89 -31.65
CA TRP A 538 17.92 -42.11 -31.57
C TRP A 538 18.71 -43.31 -32.14
N LYS A 539 18.57 -44.46 -31.48
CA LYS A 539 19.26 -45.70 -31.86
C LYS A 539 18.28 -46.69 -32.46
N GLY A 540 18.71 -47.48 -33.45
CA GLY A 540 17.89 -48.53 -34.08
C GLY A 540 18.21 -48.70 -35.55
N ASP A 541 17.24 -49.19 -36.31
CA ASP A 541 17.34 -49.30 -37.76
C ASP A 541 17.48 -47.89 -38.37
N ASP A 542 18.59 -47.64 -39.05
CA ASP A 542 18.95 -46.33 -39.60
C ASP A 542 17.88 -45.79 -40.56
N GLN A 543 17.19 -46.64 -41.30
CA GLN A 543 16.13 -46.23 -42.21
C GLN A 543 14.90 -45.70 -41.43
N TRP A 544 14.51 -46.40 -40.38
CA TRP A 544 13.41 -45.94 -39.52
C TRP A 544 13.74 -44.69 -38.75
N VAL A 545 14.91 -44.56 -38.23
CA VAL A 545 15.37 -43.36 -37.53
C VAL A 545 15.34 -42.15 -38.47
N GLN A 546 15.77 -42.31 -39.72
CA GLN A 546 15.75 -41.26 -40.73
C GLN A 546 14.34 -40.86 -41.11
N VAL A 547 13.43 -41.81 -41.25
CA VAL A 547 12.00 -41.55 -41.53
C VAL A 547 11.36 -40.77 -40.39
N LEU A 548 11.68 -41.09 -39.13
CA LEU A 548 11.20 -40.32 -37.95
C LEU A 548 11.74 -38.90 -37.89
N GLN A 549 13.00 -38.69 -38.35
CA GLN A 549 13.59 -37.35 -38.44
C GLN A 549 12.92 -36.48 -39.52
N ASP A 550 12.53 -37.07 -40.61
CA ASP A 550 11.91 -36.39 -41.74
C ASP A 550 10.40 -36.18 -41.57
N THR A 551 9.77 -36.93 -40.64
CA THR A 551 8.33 -36.95 -40.48
C THR A 551 7.89 -36.20 -39.22
N ALA A 552 7.00 -35.21 -39.39
CA ALA A 552 6.39 -34.53 -38.26
C ALA A 552 5.32 -35.40 -37.58
N ILE A 553 5.43 -35.55 -36.26
CA ILE A 553 4.48 -36.31 -35.44
C ILE A 553 3.54 -35.34 -34.77
N PRO A 554 2.24 -35.32 -35.11
CA PRO A 554 1.29 -34.42 -34.48
C PRO A 554 1.06 -34.79 -33.00
N LEU A 555 1.22 -33.82 -32.12
CA LEU A 555 0.95 -33.91 -30.68
C LEU A 555 -0.01 -32.78 -30.30
N ARG A 556 -1.16 -33.15 -29.74
CA ARG A 556 -2.11 -32.20 -29.15
C ARG A 556 -2.07 -32.31 -27.63
N LEU A 557 -1.91 -31.16 -26.95
CA LEU A 557 -2.07 -31.01 -25.51
C LEU A 557 -3.32 -30.19 -25.25
N TYR A 558 -4.25 -30.70 -24.45
CA TYR A 558 -5.51 -30.03 -24.21
C TYR A 558 -6.07 -30.32 -22.81
N GLY A 559 -6.94 -29.46 -22.32
CA GLY A 559 -7.60 -29.65 -21.03
C GLY A 559 -7.44 -28.48 -20.08
N GLU A 560 -7.65 -28.72 -18.80
CA GLU A 560 -7.46 -27.75 -17.74
C GLU A 560 -5.98 -27.60 -17.39
N PHE A 561 -5.52 -26.39 -17.00
CA PHE A 561 -4.12 -26.11 -16.68
C PHE A 561 -3.55 -27.05 -15.60
N GLY A 562 -4.39 -27.46 -14.62
CA GLY A 562 -3.99 -28.40 -13.57
C GLY A 562 -4.10 -29.87 -13.97
N ASN A 563 -4.74 -30.21 -15.11
CA ASN A 563 -4.95 -31.59 -15.57
C ASN A 563 -4.96 -31.66 -17.08
N LEU A 564 -3.75 -31.65 -17.66
CA LEU A 564 -3.57 -31.70 -19.11
C LEU A 564 -3.71 -33.12 -19.63
N ASN A 565 -4.49 -33.26 -20.71
CA ASN A 565 -4.57 -34.46 -21.54
C ASN A 565 -3.65 -34.29 -22.74
N TYR A 566 -3.16 -35.41 -23.26
CA TYR A 566 -2.39 -35.42 -24.49
C TYR A 566 -2.96 -36.44 -25.50
N GLN A 567 -2.88 -36.10 -26.77
CA GLN A 567 -3.22 -36.97 -27.85
C GLN A 567 -2.08 -36.97 -28.88
N LEU A 568 -1.39 -38.10 -28.98
CA LEU A 568 -0.40 -38.31 -30.03
C LEU A 568 -1.13 -38.95 -31.22
N GLN A 569 -1.27 -38.23 -32.33
CA GLN A 569 -1.95 -38.72 -33.54
C GLN A 569 -1.03 -39.62 -34.36
N VAL A 570 -0.67 -40.74 -33.77
CA VAL A 570 -0.03 -41.86 -34.49
C VAL A 570 -1.19 -42.74 -35.01
N ASP A 571 -1.98 -42.17 -35.89
CA ASP A 571 -3.12 -42.86 -36.50
C ASP A 571 -2.65 -43.80 -37.62
N GLN A 572 -3.62 -44.56 -38.19
CA GLN A 572 -3.33 -45.43 -39.33
C GLN A 572 -2.77 -44.66 -40.53
N GLY A 573 -3.11 -43.37 -40.68
CA GLY A 573 -2.64 -42.49 -41.75
C GLY A 573 -1.12 -42.19 -41.63
N LEU A 574 -0.64 -41.86 -40.41
CA LEU A 574 0.79 -41.68 -40.19
C LEU A 574 1.55 -42.97 -40.35
N ARG A 575 1.01 -44.10 -39.86
CA ARG A 575 1.60 -45.45 -40.11
C ARG A 575 1.71 -45.74 -41.57
N LYS A 576 0.65 -45.44 -42.34
CA LYS A 576 0.64 -45.62 -43.78
C LYS A 576 1.67 -44.72 -44.49
N ARG A 577 1.75 -43.44 -44.12
CA ARG A 577 2.75 -42.50 -44.65
C ARG A 577 4.19 -42.98 -44.37
N LEU A 578 4.47 -43.40 -43.11
CA LEU A 578 5.77 -43.96 -42.74
C LEU A 578 6.09 -45.23 -43.57
N GLN A 579 5.10 -46.10 -43.80
CA GLN A 579 5.28 -47.28 -44.63
C GLN A 579 5.45 -46.93 -46.12
N ASP A 580 4.68 -45.98 -46.64
CA ASP A 580 4.76 -45.54 -48.03
C ASP A 580 6.10 -44.83 -48.33
N GLU A 581 6.59 -43.99 -47.39
CA GLU A 581 7.90 -43.34 -47.50
C GLU A 581 9.04 -44.35 -47.47
N MET A 582 8.96 -45.37 -46.58
CA MET A 582 9.93 -46.47 -46.58
C MET A 582 9.90 -47.26 -47.91
N LYS A 583 8.73 -47.57 -48.41
CA LYS A 583 8.62 -48.28 -49.70
C LYS A 583 9.23 -47.46 -50.84
N LYS A 584 8.96 -46.16 -50.86
CA LYS A 584 9.56 -45.24 -51.84
C LYS A 584 11.06 -45.19 -51.76
N ARG A 585 11.62 -45.07 -50.57
CA ARG A 585 13.10 -45.06 -50.36
C ARG A 585 13.74 -46.42 -50.72
N LEU A 586 13.05 -47.51 -50.42
CA LEU A 586 13.51 -48.85 -50.84
C LEU A 586 13.48 -49.00 -52.38
N SER A 587 12.42 -48.48 -53.06
CA SER A 587 12.36 -48.49 -54.53
C SER A 587 13.48 -47.61 -55.15
N ASP A 588 13.69 -46.39 -54.60
CA ASP A 588 14.72 -45.48 -55.05
C ASP A 588 16.13 -46.08 -54.86
N TRP A 589 16.33 -46.83 -53.76
CA TRP A 589 17.61 -47.51 -53.48
C TRP A 589 17.81 -48.73 -54.44
N THR A 590 16.75 -49.50 -54.72
CA THR A 590 16.81 -50.63 -55.68
C THR A 590 17.02 -50.15 -57.12
N GLU A 591 16.43 -49.03 -57.48
CA GLU A 591 16.66 -48.40 -58.78
C GLU A 591 18.08 -47.88 -58.97
N LYS A 592 18.64 -47.25 -57.94
CA LYS A 592 20.05 -46.77 -57.94
C LYS A 592 21.07 -47.87 -57.91
N ASN A 593 20.78 -49.06 -57.40
CA ASN A 593 21.68 -50.16 -57.23
C ASN A 593 21.39 -51.36 -58.20
N GLN A 594 20.53 -51.19 -59.21
CA GLN A 594 20.38 -52.20 -60.26
C GLN A 594 21.68 -52.27 -61.07
N PRO A 595 22.32 -53.48 -61.20
CA PRO A 595 23.46 -53.62 -62.05
C PRO A 595 22.99 -53.39 -63.50
N ALA A 596 23.76 -52.55 -64.23
CA ALA A 596 23.52 -52.27 -65.65
C ALA A 596 23.36 -53.58 -66.41
N ALA A 597 22.16 -53.77 -67.04
CA ALA A 597 21.88 -54.91 -67.84
C ALA A 597 22.96 -55.03 -68.97
N LYS A 598 23.68 -56.10 -68.98
CA LYS A 598 24.61 -56.45 -70.08
C LYS A 598 23.83 -56.49 -71.40
N ALA A 599 24.20 -55.59 -72.31
CA ALA A 599 23.73 -55.63 -73.69
C ALA A 599 23.96 -57.00 -74.32
N PRO A 600 23.00 -57.57 -75.07
CA PRO A 600 23.22 -58.84 -75.70
C PRO A 600 24.27 -58.72 -76.79
N ALA A 601 25.25 -59.60 -76.72
CA ALA A 601 26.31 -59.74 -77.74
C ALA A 601 25.68 -60.15 -79.05
N THR A 602 25.76 -59.32 -80.06
CA THR A 602 25.55 -59.69 -81.46
C THR A 602 26.75 -60.47 -81.95
N ASN A 603 26.52 -61.73 -82.32
CA ASN A 603 27.48 -62.56 -83.00
C ASN A 603 27.21 -62.57 -84.53
N PRO A 604 28.22 -62.77 -85.40
CA PRO A 604 28.27 -62.37 -86.78
C PRO A 604 27.40 -63.13 -87.72
#